data_e786138c6bd28d819a51ff9ba2107e73
#
_entry.id   e786138c6bd28d819a51ff9ba2107e73
#
_cell.length_a   1.000
_cell.length_b   1.000
_cell.length_c   1.000
_cell.angle_alpha   90.00
_cell.angle_beta   90.00
_cell.angle_gamma   90.00
#
_symmetry.space_group_name_H-M   'P 1'
#
loop_
_entity.id
_entity.type
_entity.pdbx_description
1 polymer ?
#
loop_
_entity_poly.entity_id
_entity_poly.type
_entity_poly.pdbx_seq_one_letter_code
_entity_poly.pdbx_strand_id
1 'polypeptide(L)'
;MSGSGDPSRLRAVLKRRVADRGVSERQRVPAPLLRHRLPSGRPAMLQPNVTGDGEARLTPRFWVMVVATGVVTGLFGVVLMLILFSVQHLAFGTPYDGEGTLASIEAVTGWRRFLPVIIGGAIAGPAWFLLRKYTPGKKSEVDDVLWTGEGRLSFRRSLGTSVISEVVIGLGASLGREAAPKLMGAVAGNLLAEWAKLSTAQQRLLVACGGGAGLAAVYNVPLGGALFTAEVLVGAINLPVMLPAIVCSATATATAWIFLPQHATYIDIPDFRFSVRLLVWALLVGVLVGVFAAGYVRLIGYVSHRRITGRWALIAPLVAFAVLGLLALRYPQLYGNGKGMAHEAFLGVGTIGLLAALTVLKPFVTMLCLGSGASGGLFTPVLSTGAVLGGFLGLAWNHVWPGTPVGAYAMVGAAAMIGAAMQAPLAAVALVLELTHSGFGLMVPMLLATALATALTRWIDGYSIYTARLAAPAIAA
;
A
#
# COMPACT_ATOMS: atom_id res chain seq x y z
N MET A 1 -8.00 -16.08 -71.52
CA MET A 1 -6.77 -15.81 -70.73
C MET A 1 -7.11 -16.08 -69.27
N SER A 2 -6.63 -17.18 -68.73
CA SER A 2 -6.93 -17.78 -67.46
C SER A 2 -6.06 -17.12 -66.35
N GLY A 3 -6.66 -16.52 -65.37
CA GLY A 3 -6.03 -16.03 -64.16
C GLY A 3 -6.31 -16.96 -62.97
N SER A 4 -5.46 -17.97 -62.77
CA SER A 4 -5.52 -18.87 -61.61
C SER A 4 -5.04 -18.14 -60.36
N GLY A 5 -5.95 -17.75 -59.48
CA GLY A 5 -5.63 -17.22 -58.14
C GLY A 5 -5.09 -18.34 -57.26
N ASP A 6 -3.87 -18.17 -56.78
CA ASP A 6 -3.17 -19.08 -55.89
C ASP A 6 -3.93 -19.32 -54.58
N PRO A 7 -4.35 -20.58 -54.29
CA PRO A 7 -5.10 -20.90 -53.06
C PRO A 7 -4.26 -20.72 -51.78
N SER A 8 -2.93 -20.59 -51.87
CA SER A 8 -2.03 -20.41 -50.71
C SER A 8 -2.18 -19.00 -50.12
N ARG A 9 -2.43 -17.96 -50.91
CA ARG A 9 -2.62 -16.59 -50.44
C ARG A 9 -3.96 -16.39 -49.70
N LEU A 10 -5.02 -17.08 -50.13
CA LEU A 10 -6.32 -17.03 -49.43
C LEU A 10 -6.25 -17.70 -48.06
N ARG A 11 -5.50 -18.79 -47.93
CA ARG A 11 -5.28 -19.47 -46.63
C ARG A 11 -4.44 -18.64 -45.66
N ALA A 12 -3.48 -17.86 -46.14
CA ALA A 12 -2.68 -16.97 -45.30
C ALA A 12 -3.45 -15.78 -44.76
N VAL A 13 -4.36 -15.20 -45.59
CA VAL A 13 -5.24 -14.09 -45.17
C VAL A 13 -6.33 -14.57 -44.20
N LEU A 14 -6.88 -15.76 -44.41
CA LEU A 14 -7.85 -16.36 -43.48
C LEU A 14 -7.21 -16.76 -42.15
N LYS A 15 -5.97 -17.29 -42.13
CA LYS A 15 -5.27 -17.54 -40.91
C LYS A 15 -4.93 -16.27 -40.09
N ARG A 16 -4.59 -15.16 -40.75
CA ARG A 16 -4.41 -13.86 -40.06
C ARG A 16 -5.73 -13.31 -39.49
N ARG A 17 -6.85 -13.42 -40.20
CA ARG A 17 -8.15 -12.97 -39.69
C ARG A 17 -8.70 -13.84 -38.55
N VAL A 18 -8.35 -15.12 -38.50
CA VAL A 18 -8.70 -15.99 -37.35
C VAL A 18 -7.82 -15.71 -36.16
N ALA A 19 -6.53 -15.40 -36.37
CA ALA A 19 -5.62 -15.01 -35.29
C ALA A 19 -6.02 -13.66 -34.65
N ASP A 20 -6.46 -12.69 -35.47
CA ASP A 20 -6.91 -11.38 -34.93
C ASP A 20 -8.29 -11.42 -34.24
N ARG A 21 -9.13 -12.45 -34.48
CA ARG A 21 -10.38 -12.66 -33.76
C ARG A 21 -10.26 -13.46 -32.47
N GLY A 22 -9.13 -14.18 -32.27
CA GLY A 22 -8.86 -14.98 -31.09
C GLY A 22 -8.38 -14.19 -29.86
N VAL A 23 -8.05 -12.91 -30.01
CA VAL A 23 -7.50 -12.07 -28.91
C VAL A 23 -8.58 -11.35 -28.08
N SER A 24 -9.86 -11.45 -28.44
CA SER A 24 -10.95 -10.78 -27.68
C SER A 24 -11.78 -11.71 -26.78
N GLU A 25 -11.52 -13.00 -26.77
CA GLU A 25 -12.18 -13.91 -25.82
C GLU A 25 -11.38 -13.94 -24.52
N ARG A 26 -11.86 -13.17 -23.58
CA ARG A 26 -11.71 -13.23 -22.12
C ARG A 26 -11.01 -14.52 -21.65
N GLN A 27 -9.71 -14.47 -21.47
CA GLN A 27 -9.07 -15.39 -20.53
C GLN A 27 -9.64 -15.10 -19.13
N ARG A 28 -10.70 -15.85 -18.78
CA ARG A 28 -11.12 -16.02 -17.40
C ARG A 28 -9.97 -16.77 -16.71
N VAL A 29 -9.11 -16.01 -16.04
CA VAL A 29 -8.16 -16.59 -15.11
C VAL A 29 -8.98 -17.34 -14.05
N PRO A 30 -8.86 -18.66 -13.92
CA PRO A 30 -9.54 -19.38 -12.84
C PRO A 30 -9.02 -18.82 -11.53
N ALA A 31 -9.91 -18.57 -10.58
CA ALA A 31 -9.56 -18.11 -9.26
C ALA A 31 -8.76 -19.21 -8.51
N PRO A 32 -7.45 -19.06 -8.28
CA PRO A 32 -6.65 -20.13 -7.68
C PRO A 32 -6.72 -20.20 -6.16
N LEU A 33 -7.48 -19.31 -5.50
CA LEU A 33 -7.28 -19.07 -4.07
C LEU A 33 -8.09 -19.95 -3.11
N LEU A 34 -8.97 -20.82 -3.58
CA LEU A 34 -9.78 -21.63 -2.65
C LEU A 34 -9.66 -23.14 -2.79
N ARG A 35 -8.99 -23.73 -3.79
CA ARG A 35 -8.93 -25.20 -3.97
C ARG A 35 -7.68 -25.80 -4.59
N HIS A 36 -6.58 -25.07 -4.82
CA HIS A 36 -5.35 -25.73 -5.20
C HIS A 36 -4.35 -25.63 -4.06
N ARG A 37 -3.97 -26.80 -3.51
CA ARG A 37 -2.63 -26.95 -2.95
C ARG A 37 -1.71 -26.45 -4.04
N LEU A 38 -1.02 -25.32 -3.78
CA LEU A 38 0.08 -24.89 -4.61
C LEU A 38 0.96 -26.11 -4.84
N PRO A 39 1.48 -26.37 -6.07
CA PRO A 39 2.40 -27.45 -6.28
C PRO A 39 3.44 -27.41 -5.17
N SER A 40 3.80 -28.57 -4.63
CA SER A 40 4.74 -28.74 -3.50
C SER A 40 6.20 -28.29 -3.80
N GLY A 41 6.44 -27.65 -4.93
CA GLY A 41 7.55 -26.75 -5.17
C GLY A 41 7.13 -25.37 -4.67
N ARG A 42 7.76 -24.89 -3.58
CA ARG A 42 7.75 -23.45 -3.23
C ARG A 42 7.79 -22.68 -4.54
N PRO A 43 6.85 -21.71 -4.81
CA PRO A 43 7.08 -20.81 -5.92
C PRO A 43 8.51 -20.32 -5.72
N ALA A 44 9.40 -20.58 -6.70
CA ALA A 44 10.72 -19.99 -6.70
C ALA A 44 10.41 -18.54 -6.38
N MET A 45 10.82 -18.06 -5.18
CA MET A 45 10.38 -16.76 -4.69
C MET A 45 10.49 -15.86 -5.88
N LEU A 46 9.41 -15.17 -6.28
CA LEU A 46 9.49 -14.10 -7.23
C LEU A 46 10.45 -13.09 -6.59
N GLN A 47 11.75 -13.37 -6.74
CA GLN A 47 12.75 -12.38 -6.41
C GLN A 47 12.56 -11.31 -7.48
N PRO A 48 12.39 -10.06 -7.09
CA PRO A 48 12.41 -8.99 -8.06
C PRO A 48 13.67 -9.22 -8.90
N ASN A 49 13.52 -9.22 -10.21
CA ASN A 49 14.61 -9.51 -11.15
C ASN A 49 15.64 -8.35 -11.17
N VAL A 50 15.91 -7.79 -10.00
CA VAL A 50 16.90 -6.73 -9.78
C VAL A 50 18.33 -7.30 -9.85
N THR A 51 18.48 -8.63 -9.69
CA THR A 51 19.76 -9.32 -9.71
C THR A 51 20.04 -10.09 -11.03
N GLY A 52 19.07 -10.16 -11.96
CA GLY A 52 19.19 -10.93 -13.19
C GLY A 52 20.21 -10.38 -14.21
N ASP A 53 20.54 -9.07 -14.16
CA ASP A 53 21.44 -8.41 -15.10
C ASP A 53 22.75 -7.92 -14.46
N GLY A 54 23.17 -8.51 -13.33
CA GLY A 54 24.36 -8.12 -12.58
C GLY A 54 24.04 -7.06 -11.50
N GLU A 55 24.95 -6.92 -10.53
CA GLU A 55 24.83 -5.91 -9.47
C GLU A 55 24.85 -4.49 -10.04
N ALA A 56 23.96 -3.63 -9.54
CA ALA A 56 23.96 -2.21 -9.90
C ALA A 56 25.26 -1.55 -9.44
N ARG A 57 26.12 -1.15 -10.38
CA ARG A 57 27.36 -0.44 -10.03
C ARG A 57 27.02 0.93 -9.49
N LEU A 58 27.47 1.25 -8.26
CA LEU A 58 27.23 2.53 -7.58
C LEU A 58 28.22 3.59 -8.08
N THR A 59 28.07 4.04 -9.34
CA THR A 59 28.92 5.05 -9.96
C THR A 59 28.62 6.45 -9.39
N PRO A 60 29.55 7.43 -9.48
CA PRO A 60 29.29 8.82 -9.07
C PRO A 60 28.03 9.39 -9.74
N ARG A 61 27.83 9.10 -11.03
CA ARG A 61 26.64 9.54 -11.77
C ARG A 61 25.35 8.93 -11.18
N PHE A 62 25.38 7.67 -10.77
CA PHE A 62 24.25 7.03 -10.11
C PHE A 62 23.92 7.71 -8.77
N TRP A 63 24.93 8.06 -7.95
CA TRP A 63 24.72 8.76 -6.68
C TRP A 63 24.09 10.14 -6.86
N VAL A 64 24.50 10.89 -7.87
CA VAL A 64 23.84 12.17 -8.22
C VAL A 64 22.37 11.94 -8.53
N MET A 65 22.04 10.88 -9.27
CA MET A 65 20.65 10.56 -9.58
C MET A 65 19.86 10.07 -8.36
N VAL A 66 20.49 9.39 -7.40
CA VAL A 66 19.85 9.01 -6.12
C VAL A 66 19.42 10.26 -5.34
N VAL A 67 20.31 11.24 -5.18
CA VAL A 67 19.98 12.50 -4.50
C VAL A 67 18.91 13.29 -5.29
N ALA A 68 19.06 13.41 -6.60
CA ALA A 68 18.07 14.08 -7.44
C ALA A 68 16.69 13.41 -7.37
N THR A 69 16.65 12.07 -7.34
CA THR A 69 15.40 11.31 -7.16
C THR A 69 14.78 11.63 -5.79
N GLY A 70 15.58 11.69 -4.73
CA GLY A 70 15.12 12.07 -3.39
C GLY A 70 14.47 13.47 -3.40
N VAL A 71 15.14 14.48 -3.94
CA VAL A 71 14.61 15.85 -4.03
C VAL A 71 13.30 15.89 -4.80
N VAL A 72 13.26 15.34 -6.01
CA VAL A 72 12.05 15.35 -6.86
C VAL A 72 10.91 14.58 -6.19
N THR A 73 11.21 13.46 -5.54
CA THR A 73 10.22 12.67 -4.81
C THR A 73 9.66 13.43 -3.61
N GLY A 74 10.51 14.12 -2.84
CA GLY A 74 10.08 14.98 -1.74
C GLY A 74 9.11 16.06 -2.21
N LEU A 75 9.43 16.76 -3.30
CA LEU A 75 8.55 17.79 -3.89
C LEU A 75 7.22 17.21 -4.37
N PHE A 76 7.20 16.03 -5.05
CA PHE A 76 5.96 15.37 -5.40
C PHE A 76 5.14 14.98 -4.15
N GLY A 77 5.81 14.47 -3.11
CA GLY A 77 5.17 14.17 -1.83
C GLY A 77 4.48 15.38 -1.23
N VAL A 78 5.17 16.53 -1.19
CA VAL A 78 4.59 17.81 -0.71
C VAL A 78 3.34 18.18 -1.49
N VAL A 79 3.42 18.23 -2.83
CA VAL A 79 2.25 18.61 -3.67
C VAL A 79 1.07 17.68 -3.43
N LEU A 80 1.30 16.37 -3.36
CA LEU A 80 0.23 15.40 -3.14
C LEU A 80 -0.39 15.53 -1.74
N MET A 81 0.43 15.78 -0.71
CA MET A 81 -0.09 16.02 0.65
C MET A 81 -0.87 17.34 0.75
N LEU A 82 -0.43 18.40 0.09
CA LEU A 82 -1.18 19.66 0.04
C LEU A 82 -2.54 19.46 -0.65
N ILE A 83 -2.61 18.67 -1.72
CA ILE A 83 -3.90 18.30 -2.36
C ILE A 83 -4.79 17.56 -1.35
N LEU A 84 -4.26 16.52 -0.70
CA LEU A 84 -5.01 15.74 0.30
C LEU A 84 -5.56 16.62 1.42
N PHE A 85 -4.69 17.40 2.06
CA PHE A 85 -5.06 18.27 3.20
C PHE A 85 -6.05 19.35 2.80
N SER A 86 -5.89 19.95 1.62
CA SER A 86 -6.86 20.92 1.10
C SER A 86 -8.23 20.29 0.88
N VAL A 87 -8.29 19.09 0.33
CA VAL A 87 -9.56 18.37 0.13
C VAL A 87 -10.18 17.99 1.47
N GLN A 88 -9.40 17.52 2.45
CA GLN A 88 -9.87 17.20 3.79
C GLN A 88 -10.40 18.45 4.53
N HIS A 89 -9.69 19.57 4.38
CA HIS A 89 -10.14 20.87 4.94
C HIS A 89 -11.50 21.27 4.37
N LEU A 90 -11.66 21.24 3.05
CA LEU A 90 -12.91 21.57 2.39
C LEU A 90 -14.06 20.61 2.75
N ALA A 91 -13.75 19.32 2.88
CA ALA A 91 -14.75 18.28 3.17
C ALA A 91 -15.21 18.29 4.63
N PHE A 92 -14.26 18.37 5.58
CA PHE A 92 -14.50 18.11 7.00
C PHE A 92 -14.06 19.25 7.93
N GLY A 93 -13.44 20.30 7.40
CA GLY A 93 -12.90 21.41 8.20
C GLY A 93 -11.63 21.03 8.98
N THR A 94 -10.89 20.01 8.54
CA THR A 94 -9.64 19.59 9.18
C THR A 94 -8.55 20.66 9.03
N PRO A 95 -7.62 20.78 10.00
CA PRO A 95 -6.42 21.60 9.83
C PRO A 95 -5.61 21.21 8.59
N TYR A 96 -4.87 22.17 8.01
CA TYR A 96 -4.08 21.94 6.79
C TYR A 96 -2.82 21.07 7.00
N ASP A 97 -2.48 20.74 8.23
CA ASP A 97 -1.42 19.79 8.59
C ASP A 97 -1.93 18.33 8.64
N GLY A 98 -3.26 18.15 8.54
CA GLY A 98 -3.92 16.83 8.63
C GLY A 98 -3.96 16.25 10.05
N GLU A 99 -3.70 17.09 11.07
CA GLU A 99 -3.87 16.69 12.48
C GLU A 99 -5.35 16.75 12.90
N GLY A 100 -5.69 15.96 13.92
CA GLY A 100 -7.06 15.94 14.42
C GLY A 100 -8.14 15.58 13.39
N THR A 101 -7.78 14.93 12.27
CA THR A 101 -8.72 14.61 11.18
C THR A 101 -9.95 13.86 11.69
N LEU A 102 -9.78 12.89 12.59
CA LEU A 102 -10.91 12.12 13.13
C LEU A 102 -11.79 12.99 14.02
N ALA A 103 -11.20 13.78 14.92
CA ALA A 103 -11.95 14.71 15.78
C ALA A 103 -12.74 15.73 14.93
N SER A 104 -12.15 16.26 13.87
CA SER A 104 -12.85 17.15 12.93
C SER A 104 -14.02 16.43 12.22
N ILE A 105 -13.84 15.19 11.80
CA ILE A 105 -14.92 14.37 11.22
C ILE A 105 -16.02 14.12 12.24
N GLU A 106 -15.69 13.86 13.50
CA GLU A 106 -16.66 13.65 14.58
C GLU A 106 -17.42 14.91 14.97
N ALA A 107 -16.79 16.07 14.84
CA ALA A 107 -17.39 17.35 15.14
C ALA A 107 -18.45 17.82 14.13
N VAL A 108 -18.38 17.33 12.86
CA VAL A 108 -19.37 17.72 11.85
C VAL A 108 -20.63 16.87 11.92
N THR A 109 -21.77 17.41 11.46
CA THR A 109 -23.06 16.72 11.44
C THR A 109 -23.07 15.50 10.51
N GLY A 110 -23.93 14.52 10.76
CA GLY A 110 -23.94 13.25 10.02
C GLY A 110 -24.02 13.38 8.50
N TRP A 111 -24.89 14.27 7.96
CA TRP A 111 -24.99 14.48 6.51
C TRP A 111 -23.73 15.12 5.92
N ARG A 112 -23.03 15.99 6.67
CA ARG A 112 -21.73 16.55 6.26
C ARG A 112 -20.61 15.54 6.30
N ARG A 113 -20.71 14.46 7.09
CA ARG A 113 -19.79 13.32 7.01
C ARG A 113 -20.06 12.46 5.78
N PHE A 114 -21.34 12.26 5.44
CA PHE A 114 -21.75 11.37 4.37
C PHE A 114 -21.53 11.98 2.98
N LEU A 115 -21.85 13.25 2.78
CA LEU A 115 -21.83 13.92 1.48
C LEU A 115 -20.46 13.90 0.79
N PRO A 116 -19.31 14.21 1.45
CA PRO A 116 -17.99 14.17 0.81
C PRO A 116 -17.66 12.77 0.24
N VAL A 117 -18.01 11.72 0.96
CA VAL A 117 -17.74 10.34 0.52
C VAL A 117 -18.54 9.99 -0.73
N ILE A 118 -19.80 10.42 -0.81
CA ILE A 118 -20.63 10.26 -2.01
C ILE A 118 -20.06 11.03 -3.19
N ILE A 119 -19.63 12.27 -2.96
CA ILE A 119 -18.96 13.10 -3.98
C ILE A 119 -17.67 12.39 -4.44
N GLY A 120 -16.88 11.84 -3.51
CA GLY A 120 -15.70 11.05 -3.80
C GLY A 120 -16.01 9.85 -4.70
N GLY A 121 -17.07 9.11 -4.42
CA GLY A 121 -17.51 7.99 -5.24
C GLY A 121 -17.99 8.41 -6.64
N ALA A 122 -18.71 9.55 -6.72
CA ALA A 122 -19.19 10.12 -7.97
C ALA A 122 -18.03 10.63 -8.87
N ILE A 123 -16.96 11.14 -8.27
CA ILE A 123 -15.74 11.56 -8.98
C ILE A 123 -14.89 10.35 -9.38
N ALA A 124 -14.72 9.37 -8.49
CA ALA A 124 -13.82 8.24 -8.66
C ALA A 124 -14.11 7.43 -9.92
N GLY A 125 -15.36 7.04 -10.13
CA GLY A 125 -15.76 6.23 -11.29
C GLY A 125 -15.40 6.87 -12.62
N PRO A 126 -15.97 8.05 -12.95
CA PRO A 126 -15.67 8.75 -14.20
C PRO A 126 -14.19 9.12 -14.35
N ALA A 127 -13.54 9.62 -13.30
CA ALA A 127 -12.15 10.07 -13.35
C ALA A 127 -11.19 8.92 -13.75
N TRP A 128 -11.26 7.77 -13.07
CA TRP A 128 -10.44 6.62 -13.44
C TRP A 128 -10.86 5.97 -14.76
N PHE A 129 -12.16 5.99 -15.11
CA PHE A 129 -12.63 5.50 -16.40
C PHE A 129 -12.03 6.32 -17.54
N LEU A 130 -12.11 7.65 -17.48
CA LEU A 130 -11.52 8.56 -18.45
C LEU A 130 -10.00 8.44 -18.52
N LEU A 131 -9.33 8.41 -17.35
CA LEU A 131 -7.89 8.23 -17.31
C LEU A 131 -7.44 6.94 -18.01
N ARG A 132 -8.14 5.83 -17.79
CA ARG A 132 -7.87 4.55 -18.47
C ARG A 132 -8.14 4.63 -19.98
N LYS A 133 -9.22 5.32 -20.38
CA LYS A 133 -9.56 5.52 -21.80
C LYS A 133 -8.49 6.32 -22.54
N TYR A 134 -7.97 7.41 -21.93
CA TYR A 134 -6.98 8.28 -22.58
C TYR A 134 -5.52 7.78 -22.41
N THR A 135 -5.28 6.76 -21.61
CA THR A 135 -3.95 6.16 -21.41
C THR A 135 -3.99 4.63 -21.57
N PRO A 136 -4.45 4.11 -22.73
CA PRO A 136 -4.60 2.68 -22.93
C PRO A 136 -3.24 1.97 -22.90
N GLY A 137 -3.20 0.76 -22.31
CA GLY A 137 -2.01 -0.07 -22.25
C GLY A 137 -0.86 0.47 -21.37
N LYS A 138 -1.05 1.60 -20.68
CA LYS A 138 -0.03 2.17 -19.80
C LYS A 138 -0.14 1.57 -18.40
N LYS A 139 0.99 1.15 -17.83
CA LYS A 139 1.08 0.66 -16.45
C LYS A 139 1.28 1.84 -15.50
N SER A 140 0.71 1.74 -14.30
CA SER A 140 0.83 2.73 -13.22
C SER A 140 1.03 2.07 -11.85
N GLU A 141 1.32 0.77 -11.79
CA GLU A 141 1.60 0.07 -10.55
C GLU A 141 3.10 -0.21 -10.48
N VAL A 142 3.74 0.29 -9.40
CA VAL A 142 5.19 0.14 -9.20
C VAL A 142 5.56 -1.32 -9.07
N ASP A 143 4.72 -2.07 -8.39
CA ASP A 143 4.94 -3.50 -8.13
C ASP A 143 4.98 -4.30 -9.43
N ASP A 144 4.11 -3.99 -10.42
CA ASP A 144 4.15 -4.62 -11.75
C ASP A 144 5.50 -4.40 -12.46
N VAL A 145 6.05 -3.18 -12.38
CA VAL A 145 7.30 -2.85 -13.06
C VAL A 145 8.51 -3.50 -12.40
N LEU A 146 8.54 -3.52 -11.07
CA LEU A 146 9.67 -4.08 -10.31
C LEU A 146 9.68 -5.61 -10.30
N TRP A 147 8.50 -6.25 -10.17
CA TRP A 147 8.40 -7.69 -10.00
C TRP A 147 8.27 -8.46 -11.31
N THR A 148 7.61 -7.91 -12.33
CA THR A 148 7.51 -8.58 -13.65
C THR A 148 8.66 -8.20 -14.59
N GLY A 149 9.34 -7.09 -14.31
CA GLY A 149 10.41 -6.56 -15.18
C GLY A 149 9.92 -6.04 -16.54
N GLU A 150 8.63 -6.07 -16.78
CA GLU A 150 7.99 -5.63 -18.02
C GLU A 150 7.37 -4.25 -17.87
N GLY A 151 7.84 -3.33 -18.68
CA GLY A 151 7.19 -2.05 -18.94
C GLY A 151 7.80 -0.86 -18.19
N ARG A 152 7.48 0.32 -18.70
CA ARG A 152 7.89 1.63 -18.17
C ARG A 152 6.72 2.28 -17.49
N LEU A 153 6.97 3.03 -16.41
CA LEU A 153 5.97 3.85 -15.76
C LEU A 153 5.59 5.03 -16.67
N SER A 154 4.31 5.20 -16.91
CA SER A 154 3.83 6.34 -17.69
C SER A 154 3.58 7.53 -16.77
N PHE A 155 4.34 8.64 -16.95
CA PHE A 155 4.16 9.86 -16.17
C PHE A 155 2.71 10.34 -16.13
N ARG A 156 2.07 10.51 -17.30
CA ARG A 156 0.68 11.00 -17.38
C ARG A 156 -0.32 10.10 -16.65
N ARG A 157 -0.17 8.78 -16.83
CA ARG A 157 -1.03 7.81 -16.16
C ARG A 157 -0.82 7.83 -14.64
N SER A 158 0.43 7.85 -14.21
CA SER A 158 0.82 7.83 -12.80
C SER A 158 0.41 9.11 -12.09
N LEU A 159 0.66 10.28 -12.70
CA LEU A 159 0.24 11.57 -12.15
C LEU A 159 -1.29 11.63 -12.00
N GLY A 160 -2.04 11.29 -13.05
CA GLY A 160 -3.50 11.26 -12.99
C GLY A 160 -4.02 10.29 -11.92
N THR A 161 -3.44 9.08 -11.81
CA THR A 161 -3.81 8.11 -10.78
C THR A 161 -3.52 8.66 -9.38
N SER A 162 -2.36 9.30 -9.18
CA SER A 162 -1.95 9.87 -7.90
C SER A 162 -2.86 11.01 -7.44
N VAL A 163 -3.15 11.96 -8.33
CA VAL A 163 -4.03 13.10 -8.01
C VAL A 163 -5.46 12.63 -7.71
N ILE A 164 -6.05 11.75 -8.54
CA ILE A 164 -7.38 11.21 -8.30
C ILE A 164 -7.42 10.45 -6.96
N SER A 165 -6.38 9.67 -6.65
CA SER A 165 -6.27 8.92 -5.40
C SER A 165 -6.29 9.84 -4.19
N GLU A 166 -5.46 10.90 -4.17
CA GLU A 166 -5.41 11.84 -3.03
C GLU A 166 -6.71 12.60 -2.84
N VAL A 167 -7.35 13.05 -3.94
CA VAL A 167 -8.68 13.71 -3.88
C VAL A 167 -9.71 12.78 -3.28
N VAL A 168 -9.78 11.54 -3.75
CA VAL A 168 -10.80 10.57 -3.32
C VAL A 168 -10.58 10.12 -1.87
N ILE A 169 -9.32 9.96 -1.46
CA ILE A 169 -8.95 9.64 -0.06
C ILE A 169 -9.24 10.84 0.84
N GLY A 170 -8.94 12.05 0.39
CA GLY A 170 -9.29 13.28 1.09
C GLY A 170 -10.79 13.44 1.33
N LEU A 171 -11.63 12.97 0.40
CA LEU A 171 -13.08 12.91 0.53
C LEU A 171 -13.58 11.74 1.42
N GLY A 172 -12.69 10.92 1.97
CA GLY A 172 -13.01 9.90 2.98
C GLY A 172 -12.94 8.46 2.50
N ALA A 173 -12.47 8.16 1.27
CA ALA A 173 -12.30 6.78 0.82
C ALA A 173 -11.37 5.99 1.73
N SER A 174 -11.75 4.73 2.06
CA SER A 174 -11.00 3.87 2.97
C SER A 174 -9.82 3.18 2.28
N LEU A 175 -8.85 3.99 1.83
CA LEU A 175 -7.62 3.56 1.16
C LEU A 175 -6.44 4.37 1.69
N GLY A 176 -5.22 3.82 1.55
CA GLY A 176 -4.00 4.46 2.03
C GLY A 176 -3.49 5.56 1.08
N ARG A 177 -3.05 6.66 1.66
CA ARG A 177 -2.49 7.83 0.95
C ARG A 177 -1.06 7.63 0.44
N GLU A 178 -0.38 6.56 0.84
CA GLU A 178 1.01 6.27 0.49
C GLU A 178 1.22 5.82 -0.96
N ALA A 179 0.17 5.33 -1.63
CA ALA A 179 0.31 4.80 -2.99
C ALA A 179 0.70 5.87 -3.99
N ALA A 180 0.17 7.08 -3.87
CA ALA A 180 0.43 8.17 -4.79
C ALA A 180 1.87 8.69 -4.68
N PRO A 181 2.41 9.04 -3.49
CA PRO A 181 3.81 9.40 -3.35
C PRO A 181 4.78 8.29 -3.72
N LYS A 182 4.50 7.03 -3.35
CA LYS A 182 5.28 5.85 -3.80
C LYS A 182 5.35 5.78 -5.32
N LEU A 183 4.21 5.95 -5.99
CA LEU A 183 4.13 5.91 -7.44
C LEU A 183 4.89 7.06 -8.10
N MET A 184 4.71 8.28 -7.62
CA MET A 184 5.39 9.46 -8.19
C MET A 184 6.89 9.44 -7.92
N GLY A 185 7.34 8.93 -6.78
CA GLY A 185 8.76 8.72 -6.48
C GLY A 185 9.39 7.67 -7.42
N ALA A 186 8.70 6.56 -7.66
CA ALA A 186 9.15 5.56 -8.63
C ALA A 186 9.23 6.13 -10.05
N VAL A 187 8.26 6.97 -10.45
CA VAL A 187 8.28 7.68 -11.74
C VAL A 187 9.46 8.65 -11.82
N ALA A 188 9.76 9.40 -10.75
CA ALA A 188 10.92 10.27 -10.69
C ALA A 188 12.22 9.50 -10.93
N GLY A 189 12.39 8.35 -10.22
CA GLY A 189 13.53 7.46 -10.42
C GLY A 189 13.63 6.93 -11.86
N ASN A 190 12.50 6.52 -12.46
CA ASN A 190 12.45 6.06 -13.84
C ASN A 190 12.91 7.14 -14.83
N LEU A 191 12.34 8.34 -14.75
CA LEU A 191 12.65 9.45 -15.67
C LEU A 191 14.09 9.92 -15.53
N LEU A 192 14.61 10.05 -14.32
CA LEU A 192 15.99 10.46 -14.06
C LEU A 192 16.99 9.39 -14.52
N ALA A 193 16.66 8.10 -14.35
CA ALA A 193 17.49 7.01 -14.86
C ALA A 193 17.55 6.98 -16.38
N GLU A 194 16.42 7.21 -17.07
CA GLU A 194 16.36 7.31 -18.53
C GLU A 194 17.14 8.53 -19.03
N TRP A 195 16.94 9.70 -18.42
CA TRP A 195 17.67 10.93 -18.76
C TRP A 195 19.17 10.75 -18.58
N ALA A 196 19.59 10.13 -17.48
CA ALA A 196 20.99 9.84 -17.17
C ALA A 196 21.55 8.64 -17.94
N LYS A 197 20.76 7.93 -18.76
CA LYS A 197 21.17 6.72 -19.51
C LYS A 197 21.82 5.68 -18.59
N LEU A 198 21.22 5.42 -17.43
CA LEU A 198 21.69 4.41 -16.49
C LEU A 198 21.45 3.00 -17.01
N SER A 199 22.20 2.02 -16.51
CA SER A 199 21.96 0.61 -16.82
C SER A 199 20.58 0.15 -16.29
N THR A 200 20.05 -0.93 -16.85
CA THR A 200 18.75 -1.49 -16.43
C THR A 200 18.73 -1.82 -14.94
N ALA A 201 19.83 -2.38 -14.40
CA ALA A 201 19.95 -2.67 -12.97
C ALA A 201 19.91 -1.39 -12.11
N GLN A 202 20.66 -0.35 -12.52
CA GLN A 202 20.64 0.96 -11.84
C GLN A 202 19.26 1.62 -11.93
N GLN A 203 18.60 1.56 -13.09
CA GLN A 203 17.26 2.09 -13.28
C GLN A 203 16.25 1.42 -12.34
N ARG A 204 16.22 0.08 -12.28
CA ARG A 204 15.35 -0.67 -11.38
C ARG A 204 15.57 -0.29 -9.91
N LEU A 205 16.84 -0.22 -9.50
CA LEU A 205 17.18 0.19 -8.14
C LEU A 205 16.72 1.62 -7.85
N LEU A 206 16.91 2.55 -8.79
CA LEU A 206 16.50 3.95 -8.62
C LEU A 206 14.97 4.11 -8.56
N VAL A 207 14.23 3.32 -9.36
CA VAL A 207 12.75 3.24 -9.29
C VAL A 207 12.31 2.75 -7.91
N ALA A 208 12.95 1.71 -7.37
CA ALA A 208 12.65 1.21 -6.02
C ALA A 208 12.98 2.24 -4.94
N CYS A 209 14.18 2.87 -5.01
CA CYS A 209 14.58 3.94 -4.09
C CYS A 209 13.59 5.11 -4.11
N GLY A 210 13.16 5.56 -5.29
CA GLY A 210 12.14 6.60 -5.42
C GLY A 210 10.80 6.19 -4.81
N GLY A 211 10.39 4.93 -4.99
CA GLY A 211 9.17 4.38 -4.38
C GLY A 211 9.20 4.42 -2.85
N GLY A 212 10.26 3.95 -2.21
CA GLY A 212 10.40 4.01 -0.74
C GLY A 212 10.60 5.44 -0.22
N ALA A 213 11.33 6.28 -0.97
CA ALA A 213 11.50 7.69 -0.65
C ALA A 213 10.17 8.46 -0.66
N GLY A 214 9.21 8.06 -1.53
CA GLY A 214 7.87 8.64 -1.53
C GLY A 214 7.10 8.33 -0.24
N LEU A 215 7.24 7.12 0.30
CA LEU A 215 6.69 6.77 1.61
C LEU A 215 7.38 7.58 2.72
N ALA A 216 8.73 7.64 2.68
CA ALA A 216 9.54 8.36 3.66
C ALA A 216 9.15 9.83 3.80
N ALA A 217 8.99 10.52 2.67
CA ALA A 217 8.70 11.95 2.62
C ALA A 217 7.36 12.33 3.25
N VAL A 218 6.29 11.52 3.00
CA VAL A 218 4.93 11.88 3.41
C VAL A 218 4.54 11.40 4.81
N TYR A 219 5.31 10.48 5.38
CA TYR A 219 5.10 9.97 6.73
C TYR A 219 6.20 10.36 7.71
N ASN A 220 7.24 11.06 7.25
CA ASN A 220 8.41 11.41 8.06
C ASN A 220 9.12 10.17 8.63
N VAL A 221 9.40 9.18 7.75
CA VAL A 221 9.96 7.87 8.13
C VAL A 221 11.16 7.49 7.24
N PRO A 222 12.28 8.21 7.30
CA PRO A 222 13.41 8.01 6.40
C PRO A 222 14.02 6.59 6.48
N LEU A 223 14.18 6.03 7.67
CA LEU A 223 14.70 4.66 7.85
C LEU A 223 13.66 3.61 7.42
N GLY A 224 12.41 3.80 7.82
CA GLY A 224 11.30 2.93 7.43
C GLY A 224 11.11 2.89 5.91
N GLY A 225 11.23 4.03 5.22
CA GLY A 225 11.19 4.10 3.76
C GLY A 225 12.37 3.40 3.08
N ALA A 226 13.58 3.51 3.64
CA ALA A 226 14.74 2.78 3.15
C ALA A 226 14.60 1.26 3.33
N LEU A 227 14.15 0.81 4.50
CA LEU A 227 13.88 -0.60 4.76
C LEU A 227 12.72 -1.12 3.91
N PHE A 228 11.67 -0.32 3.72
CA PHE A 228 10.59 -0.66 2.78
C PHE A 228 11.10 -0.84 1.35
N THR A 229 12.03 0.01 0.90
CA THR A 229 12.70 -0.17 -0.40
C THR A 229 13.37 -1.54 -0.47
N ALA A 230 14.16 -1.89 0.54
CA ALA A 230 14.95 -3.13 0.55
C ALA A 230 14.07 -4.38 0.69
N GLU A 231 13.19 -4.42 1.71
CA GLU A 231 12.40 -5.62 2.01
C GLU A 231 11.20 -5.80 1.06
N VAL A 232 10.50 -4.70 0.71
CA VAL A 232 9.25 -4.81 -0.05
C VAL A 232 9.46 -4.64 -1.55
N LEU A 233 10.19 -3.61 -1.97
CA LEU A 233 10.31 -3.27 -3.39
C LEU A 233 11.41 -4.05 -4.09
N VAL A 234 12.54 -4.30 -3.40
CA VAL A 234 13.68 -5.06 -3.95
C VAL A 234 13.68 -6.52 -3.48
N GLY A 235 13.19 -6.79 -2.27
CA GLY A 235 13.18 -8.14 -1.67
C GLY A 235 14.57 -8.61 -1.20
N ALA A 236 15.53 -7.69 -1.01
CA ALA A 236 16.89 -8.01 -0.57
C ALA A 236 17.46 -6.91 0.33
N ILE A 237 18.03 -7.30 1.47
CA ILE A 237 18.75 -6.42 2.38
C ILE A 237 20.24 -6.66 2.19
N ASN A 238 20.87 -5.79 1.41
CA ASN A 238 22.32 -5.77 1.22
C ASN A 238 22.81 -4.33 1.07
N LEU A 239 24.10 -4.09 1.26
CA LEU A 239 24.66 -2.75 1.21
C LEU A 239 24.43 -2.00 -0.12
N PRO A 240 24.57 -2.65 -1.31
CA PRO A 240 24.30 -2.00 -2.58
C PRO A 240 22.86 -1.50 -2.74
N VAL A 241 21.89 -2.07 -2.05
CA VAL A 241 20.49 -1.63 -2.04
C VAL A 241 20.23 -0.62 -0.91
N MET A 242 20.73 -0.92 0.31
CA MET A 242 20.44 -0.11 1.49
C MET A 242 21.02 1.29 1.40
N LEU A 243 22.27 1.45 0.94
CA LEU A 243 22.91 2.76 0.91
C LEU A 243 22.18 3.75 -0.01
N PRO A 244 21.85 3.42 -1.28
CA PRO A 244 21.04 4.30 -2.12
C PRO A 244 19.64 4.55 -1.56
N ALA A 245 19.00 3.55 -0.96
CA ALA A 245 17.69 3.68 -0.35
C ALA A 245 17.69 4.67 0.83
N ILE A 246 18.68 4.59 1.71
CA ILE A 246 18.85 5.51 2.85
C ILE A 246 19.07 6.93 2.35
N VAL A 247 20.00 7.14 1.42
CA VAL A 247 20.29 8.49 0.90
C VAL A 247 19.08 9.08 0.19
N CYS A 248 18.38 8.29 -0.65
CA CYS A 248 17.20 8.75 -1.36
C CYS A 248 16.05 9.10 -0.40
N SER A 249 15.77 8.25 0.58
CA SER A 249 14.71 8.45 1.58
C SER A 249 15.00 9.64 2.49
N ALA A 250 16.24 9.75 3.01
CA ALA A 250 16.65 10.88 3.83
C ALA A 250 16.58 12.21 3.06
N THR A 251 17.03 12.24 1.80
CA THR A 251 16.96 13.43 0.95
C THR A 251 15.51 13.83 0.68
N ALA A 252 14.62 12.85 0.39
CA ALA A 252 13.22 13.12 0.15
C ALA A 252 12.51 13.66 1.40
N THR A 253 12.78 13.09 2.56
CA THR A 253 12.25 13.55 3.84
C THR A 253 12.75 14.95 4.17
N ALA A 254 14.05 15.23 4.03
CA ALA A 254 14.62 16.55 4.25
C ALA A 254 14.03 17.60 3.30
N THR A 255 13.77 17.24 2.04
CA THR A 255 13.09 18.13 1.09
C THR A 255 11.64 18.39 1.48
N ALA A 256 10.93 17.36 1.98
CA ALA A 256 9.55 17.50 2.43
C ALA A 256 9.44 18.40 3.68
N TRP A 257 10.42 18.38 4.57
CA TRP A 257 10.45 19.22 5.78
C TRP A 257 10.44 20.73 5.51
N ILE A 258 10.76 21.16 4.29
CA ILE A 258 10.66 22.57 3.93
C ILE A 258 9.20 23.06 3.94
N PHE A 259 8.25 22.13 3.70
CA PHE A 259 6.84 22.48 3.49
C PHE A 259 5.88 21.68 4.38
N LEU A 260 6.29 20.52 4.87
CA LEU A 260 5.48 19.63 5.70
C LEU A 260 6.00 19.61 7.15
N PRO A 261 5.13 19.30 8.13
CA PRO A 261 5.53 19.19 9.52
C PRO A 261 6.63 18.15 9.75
N GLN A 262 7.53 18.42 10.69
CA GLN A 262 8.68 17.55 11.03
C GLN A 262 8.40 16.59 12.20
N HIS A 263 7.19 16.64 12.78
CA HIS A 263 6.82 15.77 13.89
C HIS A 263 6.38 14.37 13.44
N ALA A 264 6.18 13.49 14.39
CA ALA A 264 5.64 12.15 14.16
C ALA A 264 4.26 12.18 13.47
N THR A 265 3.96 11.18 12.65
CA THR A 265 2.62 11.04 12.06
C THR A 265 1.53 10.81 13.12
N TYR A 266 1.88 10.12 14.21
CA TYR A 266 1.03 9.90 15.38
C TYR A 266 1.67 10.63 16.57
N ILE A 267 1.08 11.76 16.93
CA ILE A 267 1.56 12.62 18.03
C ILE A 267 1.01 12.14 19.38
N ASP A 268 1.62 12.61 20.45
CA ASP A 268 1.18 12.37 21.83
C ASP A 268 1.08 10.90 22.27
N ILE A 269 1.80 10.01 21.56
CA ILE A 269 1.83 8.60 21.94
C ILE A 269 2.71 8.43 23.17
N PRO A 270 2.17 7.83 24.27
CA PRO A 270 2.95 7.60 25.49
C PRO A 270 4.14 6.69 25.26
N ASP A 271 5.20 6.91 26.04
CA ASP A 271 6.32 5.97 26.11
C ASP A 271 5.93 4.74 26.92
N PHE A 272 5.78 3.64 26.23
CA PHE A 272 5.47 2.35 26.85
C PHE A 272 6.74 1.62 27.29
N ARG A 273 6.69 1.02 28.47
CA ARG A 273 7.81 0.24 29.03
C ARG A 273 7.64 -1.25 28.73
N PHE A 274 8.78 -1.92 28.59
CA PHE A 274 8.83 -3.37 28.51
C PHE A 274 8.21 -4.01 29.75
N SER A 275 7.47 -5.11 29.54
CA SER A 275 7.03 -5.99 30.62
C SER A 275 6.99 -7.45 30.15
N VAL A 276 7.25 -8.38 31.08
CA VAL A 276 7.18 -9.82 30.78
C VAL A 276 5.76 -10.22 30.31
N ARG A 277 4.71 -9.60 30.87
CA ARG A 277 3.33 -9.81 30.46
C ARG A 277 3.11 -9.50 28.97
N LEU A 278 3.64 -8.36 28.53
CA LEU A 278 3.56 -7.94 27.14
C LEU A 278 4.39 -8.86 26.23
N LEU A 279 5.53 -9.35 26.71
CA LEU A 279 6.36 -10.28 25.95
C LEU A 279 5.65 -11.62 25.71
N VAL A 280 5.04 -12.20 26.77
CA VAL A 280 4.27 -13.46 26.63
C VAL A 280 3.08 -13.25 25.69
N TRP A 281 2.36 -12.14 25.84
CA TRP A 281 1.27 -11.79 24.93
C TRP A 281 1.76 -11.62 23.49
N ALA A 282 2.90 -10.97 23.26
CA ALA A 282 3.46 -10.76 21.93
C ALA A 282 3.77 -12.09 21.19
N LEU A 283 4.24 -13.10 21.92
CA LEU A 283 4.45 -14.44 21.35
C LEU A 283 3.15 -15.07 20.89
N LEU A 284 2.09 -14.96 21.69
CA LEU A 284 0.77 -15.51 21.36
C LEU A 284 0.09 -14.74 20.23
N VAL A 285 0.11 -13.39 20.30
CA VAL A 285 -0.53 -12.55 19.30
C VAL A 285 0.17 -12.62 17.97
N GLY A 286 1.49 -12.83 17.94
CA GLY A 286 2.23 -13.01 16.70
C GLY A 286 1.66 -14.16 15.85
N VAL A 287 1.28 -15.27 16.49
CA VAL A 287 0.62 -16.40 15.82
C VAL A 287 -0.78 -16.02 15.32
N LEU A 288 -1.60 -15.38 16.17
CA LEU A 288 -2.97 -15.00 15.81
C LEU A 288 -2.99 -13.98 14.66
N VAL A 289 -2.13 -12.96 14.74
CA VAL A 289 -1.98 -11.94 13.69
C VAL A 289 -1.45 -12.56 12.40
N GLY A 290 -0.54 -13.53 12.47
CA GLY A 290 -0.04 -14.24 11.28
C GLY A 290 -1.14 -14.96 10.50
N VAL A 291 -2.04 -15.68 11.21
CA VAL A 291 -3.22 -16.32 10.59
C VAL A 291 -4.17 -15.28 10.00
N PHE A 292 -4.48 -14.22 10.77
CA PHE A 292 -5.35 -13.15 10.31
C PHE A 292 -4.79 -12.44 9.08
N ALA A 293 -3.49 -12.13 9.07
CA ALA A 293 -2.80 -11.49 7.96
C ALA A 293 -2.81 -12.37 6.69
N ALA A 294 -2.62 -13.69 6.82
CA ALA A 294 -2.74 -14.61 5.67
C ALA A 294 -4.14 -14.54 5.05
N GLY A 295 -5.20 -14.57 5.88
CA GLY A 295 -6.58 -14.38 5.42
C GLY A 295 -6.80 -13.01 4.75
N TYR A 296 -6.26 -11.95 5.36
CA TYR A 296 -6.35 -10.59 4.81
C TYR A 296 -5.66 -10.46 3.45
N VAL A 297 -4.44 -10.99 3.31
CA VAL A 297 -3.68 -10.98 2.04
C VAL A 297 -4.42 -11.75 0.95
N ARG A 298 -4.98 -12.93 1.27
CA ARG A 298 -5.82 -13.70 0.34
C ARG A 298 -7.02 -12.91 -0.16
N LEU A 299 -7.74 -12.25 0.75
CA LEU A 299 -8.90 -11.44 0.40
C LEU A 299 -8.52 -10.24 -0.48
N ILE A 300 -7.42 -9.55 -0.17
CA ILE A 300 -6.90 -8.46 -1.02
C ILE A 300 -6.56 -8.98 -2.42
N GLY A 301 -5.87 -10.10 -2.54
CA GLY A 301 -5.58 -10.73 -3.83
C GLY A 301 -6.86 -11.07 -4.59
N TYR A 302 -7.81 -11.76 -3.95
CA TYR A 302 -9.09 -12.13 -4.53
C TYR A 302 -9.88 -10.92 -5.06
N VAL A 303 -10.02 -9.88 -4.25
CA VAL A 303 -10.74 -8.65 -4.62
C VAL A 303 -10.02 -7.89 -5.74
N SER A 304 -8.69 -7.81 -5.69
CA SER A 304 -7.90 -7.11 -6.71
C SER A 304 -8.02 -7.76 -8.10
N HIS A 305 -8.05 -9.10 -8.16
CA HIS A 305 -8.24 -9.83 -9.41
C HIS A 305 -9.67 -9.78 -9.94
N ARG A 306 -10.66 -9.54 -9.07
CA ARG A 306 -12.08 -9.44 -9.41
C ARG A 306 -12.64 -8.02 -9.41
N ARG A 307 -11.75 -7.02 -9.42
CA ARG A 307 -12.18 -5.62 -9.45
C ARG A 307 -13.15 -5.35 -10.61
N ILE A 308 -14.14 -4.51 -10.36
CA ILE A 308 -15.15 -4.15 -11.32
C ILE A 308 -14.53 -3.36 -12.48
N THR A 309 -14.82 -3.78 -13.72
CA THR A 309 -14.29 -3.19 -14.96
C THR A 309 -15.41 -2.87 -15.95
N GLY A 310 -15.07 -2.26 -17.08
CA GLY A 310 -16.05 -1.90 -18.11
C GLY A 310 -16.97 -0.75 -17.65
N ARG A 311 -18.21 -0.71 -18.14
CA ARG A 311 -19.21 0.33 -17.84
C ARG A 311 -19.58 0.39 -16.34
N TRP A 312 -19.54 -0.72 -15.66
CA TRP A 312 -19.86 -0.79 -14.24
C TRP A 312 -18.83 -0.10 -13.36
N ALA A 313 -17.58 0.07 -13.84
CA ALA A 313 -16.55 0.85 -13.14
C ALA A 313 -16.91 2.35 -13.00
N LEU A 314 -17.91 2.86 -13.72
CA LEU A 314 -18.44 4.22 -13.56
C LEU A 314 -19.26 4.37 -12.27
N ILE A 315 -20.01 3.33 -11.89
CA ILE A 315 -20.99 3.39 -10.80
C ILE A 315 -20.50 2.68 -9.55
N ALA A 316 -19.64 1.67 -9.71
CA ALA A 316 -19.17 0.84 -8.60
C ALA A 316 -18.50 1.63 -7.46
N PRO A 317 -17.64 2.65 -7.70
CA PRO A 317 -17.11 3.47 -6.62
C PRO A 317 -18.20 4.25 -5.87
N LEU A 318 -19.21 4.78 -6.56
CA LEU A 318 -20.31 5.49 -5.92
C LEU A 318 -21.06 4.58 -4.94
N VAL A 319 -21.39 3.35 -5.35
CA VAL A 319 -22.08 2.37 -4.49
C VAL A 319 -21.21 1.95 -3.32
N ALA A 320 -19.93 1.64 -3.58
CA ALA A 320 -18.99 1.23 -2.55
C ALA A 320 -18.80 2.33 -1.49
N PHE A 321 -18.70 3.58 -1.91
CA PHE A 321 -18.50 4.71 -1.02
C PHE A 321 -19.80 5.08 -0.28
N ALA A 322 -20.96 4.86 -0.89
CA ALA A 322 -22.22 4.99 -0.18
C ALA A 322 -22.33 3.99 1.00
N VAL A 323 -21.95 2.72 0.77
CA VAL A 323 -21.90 1.72 1.86
C VAL A 323 -20.89 2.12 2.93
N LEU A 324 -19.67 2.54 2.53
CA LEU A 324 -18.68 3.08 3.47
C LEU A 324 -19.26 4.24 4.27
N GLY A 325 -19.86 5.23 3.61
CA GLY A 325 -20.43 6.40 4.26
C GLY A 325 -21.53 6.05 5.27
N LEU A 326 -22.43 5.12 4.94
CA LEU A 326 -23.47 4.65 5.85
C LEU A 326 -22.89 3.97 7.10
N LEU A 327 -21.90 3.09 6.94
CA LEU A 327 -21.21 2.45 8.06
C LEU A 327 -20.46 3.48 8.91
N ALA A 328 -19.85 4.45 8.26
CA ALA A 328 -19.05 5.49 8.92
C ALA A 328 -19.88 6.55 9.63
N LEU A 329 -21.19 6.66 9.39
CA LEU A 329 -22.10 7.44 10.26
C LEU A 329 -22.10 6.90 11.69
N ARG A 330 -22.01 5.57 11.86
CA ARG A 330 -21.94 4.90 13.17
C ARG A 330 -20.53 4.72 13.68
N TYR A 331 -19.55 4.53 12.76
CA TYR A 331 -18.14 4.27 13.03
C TYR A 331 -17.27 5.28 12.26
N PRO A 332 -17.12 6.52 12.73
CA PRO A 332 -16.38 7.57 12.02
C PRO A 332 -14.91 7.22 11.78
N GLN A 333 -14.34 6.30 12.55
CA GLN A 333 -12.99 5.76 12.39
C GLN A 333 -12.76 5.07 11.04
N LEU A 334 -13.82 4.71 10.31
CA LEU A 334 -13.72 4.05 8.99
C LEU A 334 -13.34 5.01 7.86
N TYR A 335 -13.56 6.33 8.02
CA TYR A 335 -13.22 7.33 7.03
C TYR A 335 -11.71 7.38 6.76
N GLY A 336 -11.37 7.65 5.50
CA GLY A 336 -10.00 7.84 5.05
C GLY A 336 -9.12 6.61 5.26
N ASN A 337 -7.82 6.85 5.30
CA ASN A 337 -6.80 5.79 5.34
C ASN A 337 -6.72 5.00 6.65
N GLY A 338 -7.35 5.46 7.73
CA GLY A 338 -7.30 4.83 9.06
C GLY A 338 -6.27 5.44 10.02
N LYS A 339 -5.67 6.61 9.67
CA LYS A 339 -4.74 7.32 10.59
C LYS A 339 -5.40 7.57 11.95
N GLY A 340 -6.58 8.17 11.98
CA GLY A 340 -7.30 8.47 13.23
C GLY A 340 -7.63 7.22 14.05
N MET A 341 -8.07 6.14 13.39
CA MET A 341 -8.34 4.85 14.02
C MET A 341 -7.11 4.25 14.69
N ALA A 342 -5.96 4.27 14.02
CA ALA A 342 -4.71 3.78 14.58
C ALA A 342 -4.23 4.69 15.73
N HIS A 343 -4.39 6.00 15.59
CA HIS A 343 -4.02 6.97 16.62
C HIS A 343 -4.79 6.74 17.92
N GLU A 344 -6.12 6.63 17.86
CA GLU A 344 -6.93 6.29 19.03
C GLU A 344 -6.50 4.97 19.68
N ALA A 345 -6.25 3.94 18.88
CA ALA A 345 -5.80 2.65 19.39
C ALA A 345 -4.42 2.76 20.09
N PHE A 346 -3.48 3.55 19.56
CA PHE A 346 -2.16 3.80 20.18
C PHE A 346 -2.26 4.61 21.47
N LEU A 347 -3.22 5.52 21.55
CA LEU A 347 -3.54 6.21 22.81
C LEU A 347 -4.27 5.32 23.82
N GLY A 348 -4.66 4.11 23.42
CA GLY A 348 -5.41 3.18 24.28
C GLY A 348 -6.91 3.51 24.38
N VAL A 349 -7.44 4.30 23.46
CA VAL A 349 -8.85 4.69 23.41
C VAL A 349 -9.66 3.60 22.70
N GLY A 350 -10.87 3.35 23.23
CA GLY A 350 -11.82 2.42 22.64
C GLY A 350 -12.22 1.29 23.57
N THR A 351 -13.47 0.85 23.44
CA THR A 351 -13.99 -0.33 24.14
C THR A 351 -13.65 -1.60 23.40
N ILE A 352 -13.67 -2.74 24.09
CA ILE A 352 -13.41 -4.05 23.46
C ILE A 352 -14.36 -4.31 22.28
N GLY A 353 -15.64 -3.93 22.40
CA GLY A 353 -16.63 -4.08 21.33
C GLY A 353 -16.35 -3.18 20.12
N LEU A 354 -15.93 -1.93 20.34
CA LEU A 354 -15.54 -1.02 19.25
C LEU A 354 -14.32 -1.53 18.50
N LEU A 355 -13.25 -1.91 19.21
CA LEU A 355 -12.02 -2.40 18.59
C LEU A 355 -12.26 -3.73 17.84
N ALA A 356 -13.08 -4.63 18.37
CA ALA A 356 -13.49 -5.84 17.69
C ALA A 356 -14.29 -5.55 16.40
N ALA A 357 -15.26 -4.62 16.46
CA ALA A 357 -16.02 -4.20 15.28
C ALA A 357 -15.12 -3.59 14.20
N LEU A 358 -14.21 -2.67 14.58
CA LEU A 358 -13.28 -2.03 13.66
C LEU A 358 -12.27 -3.01 13.04
N THR A 359 -11.88 -4.06 13.77
CA THR A 359 -11.01 -5.14 13.26
C THR A 359 -11.62 -5.84 12.03
N VAL A 360 -12.96 -5.93 11.96
CA VAL A 360 -13.68 -6.56 10.84
C VAL A 360 -14.10 -5.50 9.79
N LEU A 361 -14.62 -4.37 10.25
CA LEU A 361 -15.19 -3.36 9.36
C LEU A 361 -14.12 -2.65 8.52
N LYS A 362 -12.93 -2.36 9.08
CA LYS A 362 -11.86 -1.67 8.32
C LYS A 362 -11.37 -2.49 7.12
N PRO A 363 -11.00 -3.78 7.26
CA PRO A 363 -10.74 -4.65 6.12
C PRO A 363 -11.88 -4.66 5.11
N PHE A 364 -13.12 -4.81 5.57
CA PHE A 364 -14.30 -4.88 4.71
C PHE A 364 -14.46 -3.63 3.84
N VAL A 365 -14.45 -2.42 4.42
CA VAL A 365 -14.61 -1.17 3.64
C VAL A 365 -13.40 -0.88 2.75
N THR A 366 -12.19 -1.28 3.16
CA THR A 366 -10.98 -1.17 2.32
C THR A 366 -11.09 -2.06 1.08
N MET A 367 -11.52 -3.31 1.26
CA MET A 367 -11.74 -4.24 0.14
C MET A 367 -12.89 -3.80 -0.75
N LEU A 368 -13.95 -3.21 -0.18
CA LEU A 368 -15.07 -2.65 -0.92
C LEU A 368 -14.60 -1.50 -1.83
N CYS A 369 -13.82 -0.56 -1.31
CA CYS A 369 -13.22 0.52 -2.09
C CYS A 369 -12.29 -0.02 -3.19
N LEU A 370 -11.41 -0.96 -2.86
CA LEU A 370 -10.47 -1.57 -3.81
C LEU A 370 -11.19 -2.33 -4.93
N GLY A 371 -12.20 -3.14 -4.57
CA GLY A 371 -13.00 -3.94 -5.49
C GLY A 371 -13.85 -3.11 -6.45
N SER A 372 -14.23 -1.90 -6.04
CA SER A 372 -14.94 -0.95 -6.92
C SER A 372 -14.08 -0.42 -8.07
N GLY A 373 -12.76 -0.65 -8.03
CA GLY A 373 -11.79 -0.15 -9.01
C GLY A 373 -11.11 1.15 -8.61
N ALA A 374 -11.36 1.64 -7.39
CA ALA A 374 -10.59 2.74 -6.81
C ALA A 374 -9.13 2.33 -6.58
N SER A 375 -8.20 3.26 -6.78
CA SER A 375 -6.77 3.06 -6.58
C SER A 375 -6.32 3.80 -5.32
N GLY A 376 -5.53 3.12 -4.49
CA GLY A 376 -4.96 3.67 -3.26
C GLY A 376 -4.06 2.66 -2.58
N GLY A 377 -3.39 3.08 -1.51
CA GLY A 377 -2.48 2.25 -0.74
C GLY A 377 -3.19 1.29 0.23
N LEU A 378 -2.44 0.34 0.72
CA LEU A 378 -2.91 -0.65 1.69
C LEU A 378 -2.08 -0.64 2.98
N PHE A 379 -0.99 0.15 3.04
CA PHE A 379 -0.12 0.23 4.21
C PHE A 379 -0.87 0.75 5.44
N THR A 380 -1.43 1.95 5.36
CA THR A 380 -2.16 2.53 6.51
C THR A 380 -3.41 1.72 6.89
N PRO A 381 -4.24 1.21 5.95
CA PRO A 381 -5.32 0.28 6.30
C PRO A 381 -4.86 -0.99 7.02
N VAL A 382 -3.72 -1.57 6.63
CA VAL A 382 -3.11 -2.73 7.32
C VAL A 382 -2.65 -2.35 8.71
N LEU A 383 -1.90 -1.23 8.83
CA LEU A 383 -1.42 -0.70 10.10
C LEU A 383 -2.59 -0.49 11.08
N SER A 384 -3.61 0.22 10.65
CA SER A 384 -4.77 0.55 11.50
C SER A 384 -5.58 -0.69 11.89
N THR A 385 -5.73 -1.66 10.97
CA THR A 385 -6.35 -2.96 11.29
C THR A 385 -5.54 -3.72 12.35
N GLY A 386 -4.21 -3.73 12.21
CA GLY A 386 -3.31 -4.34 13.19
C GLY A 386 -3.36 -3.65 14.56
N ALA A 387 -3.46 -2.31 14.58
CA ALA A 387 -3.57 -1.54 15.80
C ALA A 387 -4.86 -1.87 16.57
N VAL A 388 -6.02 -1.87 15.92
CA VAL A 388 -7.29 -2.21 16.61
C VAL A 388 -7.38 -3.69 16.96
N LEU A 389 -6.85 -4.61 16.14
CA LEU A 389 -6.76 -6.03 16.46
C LEU A 389 -5.87 -6.26 17.71
N GLY A 390 -4.68 -5.61 17.74
CA GLY A 390 -3.79 -5.66 18.90
C GLY A 390 -4.42 -5.10 20.15
N GLY A 391 -5.09 -3.94 20.06
CA GLY A 391 -5.83 -3.35 21.16
C GLY A 391 -6.99 -4.23 21.65
N PHE A 392 -7.78 -4.81 20.73
CA PHE A 392 -8.86 -5.75 21.06
C PHE A 392 -8.35 -6.98 21.82
N LEU A 393 -7.35 -7.67 21.26
CA LEU A 393 -6.76 -8.85 21.90
C LEU A 393 -6.03 -8.50 23.20
N GLY A 394 -5.44 -7.29 23.28
CA GLY A 394 -4.81 -6.80 24.50
C GLY A 394 -5.79 -6.49 25.63
N LEU A 395 -6.94 -5.89 25.31
CA LEU A 395 -8.02 -5.72 26.28
C LEU A 395 -8.54 -7.08 26.81
N ALA A 396 -8.72 -8.05 25.90
CA ALA A 396 -9.10 -9.41 26.31
C ALA A 396 -8.03 -10.05 27.19
N TRP A 397 -6.74 -9.87 26.88
CA TRP A 397 -5.62 -10.37 27.68
C TRP A 397 -5.55 -9.72 29.05
N ASN A 398 -5.87 -8.44 29.17
CA ASN A 398 -5.89 -7.75 30.46
C ASN A 398 -6.91 -8.32 31.47
N HIS A 399 -7.90 -9.11 31.04
CA HIS A 399 -8.76 -9.89 31.94
C HIS A 399 -8.03 -11.08 32.55
N VAL A 400 -7.01 -11.63 31.86
CA VAL A 400 -6.20 -12.75 32.33
C VAL A 400 -4.96 -12.25 33.11
N TRP A 401 -4.29 -11.25 32.58
CA TRP A 401 -3.07 -10.71 33.19
C TRP A 401 -3.02 -9.18 33.06
N PRO A 402 -3.64 -8.45 34.00
CA PRO A 402 -3.83 -7.01 33.92
C PRO A 402 -2.53 -6.22 34.10
N GLY A 403 -2.54 -4.95 33.69
CA GLY A 403 -1.52 -3.94 33.99
C GLY A 403 -0.60 -3.56 32.83
N THR A 404 -0.95 -3.91 31.59
CA THR A 404 -0.29 -3.36 30.39
C THR A 404 -1.23 -2.37 29.70
N PRO A 405 -0.76 -1.15 29.36
CA PRO A 405 -1.58 -0.17 28.63
C PRO A 405 -2.03 -0.70 27.25
N VAL A 406 -3.26 -0.39 26.87
CA VAL A 406 -3.86 -0.88 25.61
C VAL A 406 -3.08 -0.40 24.39
N GLY A 407 -2.55 0.83 24.43
CA GLY A 407 -1.72 1.39 23.36
C GLY A 407 -0.47 0.56 23.05
N ALA A 408 0.14 -0.04 24.08
CA ALA A 408 1.29 -0.92 23.89
C ALA A 408 0.92 -2.16 23.07
N TYR A 409 -0.23 -2.77 23.36
CA TYR A 409 -0.76 -3.90 22.58
C TYR A 409 -1.09 -3.48 21.13
N ALA A 410 -1.69 -2.30 20.96
CA ALA A 410 -2.02 -1.75 19.65
C ALA A 410 -0.78 -1.54 18.78
N MET A 411 0.31 -0.99 19.35
CA MET A 411 1.57 -0.79 18.62
C MET A 411 2.20 -2.12 18.20
N VAL A 412 2.26 -3.09 19.10
CA VAL A 412 2.80 -4.44 18.78
C VAL A 412 1.93 -5.13 17.73
N GLY A 413 0.60 -5.02 17.83
CA GLY A 413 -0.33 -5.57 16.84
C GLY A 413 -0.20 -4.92 15.46
N ALA A 414 -0.01 -3.59 15.42
CA ALA A 414 0.24 -2.85 14.18
C ALA A 414 1.53 -3.32 13.48
N ALA A 415 2.64 -3.40 14.21
CA ALA A 415 3.93 -3.88 13.68
C ALA A 415 3.81 -5.32 13.16
N ALA A 416 3.20 -6.22 13.95
CA ALA A 416 3.01 -7.62 13.56
C ALA A 416 2.15 -7.75 12.28
N MET A 417 1.06 -6.98 12.18
CA MET A 417 0.17 -7.02 11.02
C MET A 417 0.83 -6.47 9.75
N ILE A 418 1.58 -5.36 9.86
CA ILE A 418 2.35 -4.78 8.75
C ILE A 418 3.40 -5.79 8.28
N GLY A 419 4.23 -6.30 9.20
CA GLY A 419 5.31 -7.24 8.88
C GLY A 419 4.79 -8.49 8.19
N ALA A 420 3.72 -9.07 8.72
CA ALA A 420 3.09 -10.26 8.15
C ALA A 420 2.45 -10.00 6.77
N ALA A 421 1.65 -8.92 6.64
CA ALA A 421 0.94 -8.61 5.41
C ALA A 421 1.86 -8.13 4.28
N MET A 422 2.94 -7.44 4.62
CA MET A 422 3.93 -6.95 3.63
C MET A 422 5.11 -7.90 3.43
N GLN A 423 5.28 -8.93 4.29
CA GLN A 423 6.46 -9.81 4.33
C GLN A 423 7.76 -9.04 4.60
N ALA A 424 7.68 -8.00 5.43
CA ALA A 424 8.74 -7.02 5.70
C ALA A 424 8.86 -6.73 7.21
N PRO A 425 9.42 -7.66 8.00
CA PRO A 425 9.43 -7.53 9.46
C PRO A 425 10.28 -6.37 9.99
N LEU A 426 11.43 -6.08 9.38
CA LEU A 426 12.29 -4.99 9.84
C LEU A 426 11.71 -3.63 9.48
N ALA A 427 11.21 -3.47 8.25
CA ALA A 427 10.52 -2.27 7.82
C ALA A 427 9.30 -1.99 8.70
N ALA A 428 8.53 -3.02 9.08
CA ALA A 428 7.35 -2.87 9.91
C ALA A 428 7.67 -2.29 11.30
N VAL A 429 8.68 -2.82 11.98
CA VAL A 429 9.08 -2.32 13.30
C VAL A 429 9.64 -0.90 13.20
N ALA A 430 10.55 -0.64 12.25
CA ALA A 430 11.11 0.70 12.02
C ALA A 430 10.01 1.73 11.70
N LEU A 431 9.06 1.38 10.83
CA LEU A 431 7.93 2.25 10.47
C LEU A 431 7.07 2.61 11.69
N VAL A 432 6.72 1.65 12.55
CA VAL A 432 5.90 1.96 13.74
C VAL A 432 6.66 2.87 14.70
N LEU A 433 7.97 2.64 14.92
CA LEU A 433 8.82 3.48 15.77
C LEU A 433 8.93 4.91 15.23
N GLU A 434 9.21 5.07 13.93
CA GLU A 434 9.33 6.39 13.30
C GLU A 434 7.97 7.11 13.20
N LEU A 435 6.88 6.39 12.90
CA LEU A 435 5.54 6.98 12.82
C LEU A 435 5.05 7.54 14.15
N THR A 436 5.52 7.02 15.28
CA THR A 436 5.07 7.40 16.62
C THR A 436 6.11 8.21 17.40
N HIS A 437 7.38 8.23 16.96
CA HIS A 437 8.54 8.71 17.71
C HIS A 437 8.60 8.18 19.15
N SER A 438 8.02 7.01 19.37
CA SER A 438 7.86 6.36 20.68
C SER A 438 8.00 4.85 20.51
N GLY A 439 7.97 4.13 21.62
CA GLY A 439 7.89 2.68 21.60
C GLY A 439 9.22 1.94 21.59
N PHE A 440 10.36 2.58 21.86
CA PHE A 440 11.63 1.86 22.02
C PHE A 440 11.56 0.79 23.11
N GLY A 441 10.81 1.03 24.21
CA GLY A 441 10.55 0.02 25.23
C GLY A 441 9.73 -1.19 24.71
N LEU A 442 9.09 -1.07 23.55
CA LEU A 442 8.33 -2.14 22.89
C LEU A 442 9.12 -2.86 21.80
N MET A 443 10.37 -2.46 21.50
CA MET A 443 11.14 -3.00 20.38
C MET A 443 11.22 -4.53 20.42
N VAL A 444 11.53 -5.12 21.59
CA VAL A 444 11.65 -6.58 21.74
C VAL A 444 10.31 -7.30 21.49
N PRO A 445 9.19 -6.95 22.16
CA PRO A 445 7.92 -7.58 21.88
C PRO A 445 7.42 -7.33 20.43
N MET A 446 7.66 -6.14 19.85
CA MET A 446 7.35 -5.87 18.44
C MET A 446 8.13 -6.78 17.48
N LEU A 447 9.45 -6.90 17.66
CA LEU A 447 10.29 -7.77 16.83
C LEU A 447 9.84 -9.23 16.90
N LEU A 448 9.55 -9.74 18.08
CA LEU A 448 9.13 -11.14 18.27
C LEU A 448 7.75 -11.39 17.64
N ALA A 449 6.76 -10.54 17.95
CA ALA A 449 5.42 -10.68 17.38
C ALA A 449 5.46 -10.56 15.85
N THR A 450 6.20 -9.60 15.32
CA THR A 450 6.34 -9.36 13.89
C THR A 450 7.04 -10.51 13.17
N ALA A 451 8.13 -11.02 13.74
CA ALA A 451 8.87 -12.15 13.17
C ALA A 451 8.02 -13.41 13.12
N LEU A 452 7.32 -13.74 14.24
CA LEU A 452 6.42 -14.89 14.31
C LEU A 452 5.24 -14.76 13.32
N ALA A 453 4.60 -13.59 13.28
CA ALA A 453 3.48 -13.34 12.36
C ALA A 453 3.94 -13.46 10.90
N THR A 454 5.08 -12.87 10.55
CA THR A 454 5.65 -12.94 9.19
C THR A 454 6.04 -14.38 8.82
N ALA A 455 6.71 -15.10 9.72
CA ALA A 455 7.10 -16.50 9.49
C ALA A 455 5.88 -17.39 9.26
N LEU A 456 4.82 -17.22 10.06
CA LEU A 456 3.59 -17.98 9.93
C LEU A 456 2.85 -17.66 8.64
N THR A 457 2.67 -16.39 8.31
CA THR A 457 2.03 -15.97 7.05
C THR A 457 2.80 -16.49 5.85
N ARG A 458 4.14 -16.45 5.91
CA ARG A 458 5.02 -17.00 4.87
C ARG A 458 4.89 -18.53 4.74
N TRP A 459 4.72 -19.22 5.86
CA TRP A 459 4.50 -20.68 5.87
C TRP A 459 3.14 -21.07 5.29
N ILE A 460 2.09 -20.27 5.55
CA ILE A 460 0.73 -20.50 5.05
C ILE A 460 0.64 -20.27 3.54
N ASP A 461 1.13 -19.10 3.04
CA ASP A 461 0.93 -18.68 1.65
C ASP A 461 2.18 -18.08 0.98
N GLY A 462 3.03 -17.37 1.72
CA GLY A 462 4.21 -16.68 1.22
C GLY A 462 3.95 -15.43 0.36
N TYR A 463 2.70 -14.99 0.20
CA TYR A 463 2.35 -13.77 -0.52
C TYR A 463 2.34 -12.54 0.39
N SER A 464 2.70 -11.39 -0.18
CA SER A 464 2.45 -10.08 0.42
C SER A 464 1.20 -9.43 -0.20
N ILE A 465 0.68 -8.36 0.44
CA ILE A 465 -0.42 -7.54 -0.13
C ILE A 465 -0.08 -6.93 -1.50
N TYR A 466 1.19 -6.88 -1.86
CA TYR A 466 1.68 -6.40 -3.16
C TYR A 466 1.74 -7.54 -4.17
N THR A 467 2.41 -8.64 -3.82
CA THR A 467 2.57 -9.79 -4.73
C THR A 467 1.28 -10.56 -4.97
N ALA A 468 0.36 -10.60 -4.01
CA ALA A 468 -0.97 -11.20 -4.19
C ALA A 468 -1.85 -10.49 -5.24
N ARG A 469 -1.50 -9.26 -5.60
CA ARG A 469 -2.20 -8.44 -6.61
C ARG A 469 -1.63 -8.58 -8.02
N LEU A 470 -0.42 -9.13 -8.15
CA LEU A 470 0.22 -9.34 -9.43
C LEU A 470 -0.54 -10.40 -10.25
N ALA A 471 -0.59 -10.22 -11.56
CA ALA A 471 -1.12 -11.24 -12.45
C ALA A 471 -0.29 -12.53 -12.30
N ALA A 472 -0.97 -13.70 -12.26
CA ALA A 472 -0.25 -14.96 -12.29
C ALA A 472 0.62 -14.98 -13.56
N PRO A 473 1.92 -15.40 -13.47
CA PRO A 473 2.72 -15.58 -14.66
C PRO A 473 1.96 -16.53 -15.59
N ALA A 474 1.86 -16.16 -16.87
CA ALA A 474 1.30 -17.05 -17.88
C ALA A 474 2.13 -18.33 -17.81
N ILE A 475 1.54 -19.41 -17.32
CA ILE A 475 2.18 -20.72 -17.40
C ILE A 475 2.35 -20.98 -18.88
N ALA A 476 3.59 -20.95 -19.34
CA ALA A 476 3.89 -21.38 -20.70
C ALA A 476 3.37 -22.79 -20.85
N ALA A 477 2.28 -22.92 -21.63
CA ALA A 477 1.66 -24.18 -21.97
C ALA A 477 2.51 -24.93 -23.01
#